data_106bb80341a6db50616616397a481a3b
#
_entry.id   106bb80341a6db50616616397a481a3b
#
_cell.length_a   1.000
_cell.length_b   1.000
_cell.length_c   1.000
_cell.angle_alpha   90.00
_cell.angle_beta   90.00
_cell.angle_gamma   90.00
#
_symmetry.space_group_name_H-M   'P 1'
#
loop_
_entity.id
_entity.type
_entity.pdbx_description
1 polymer ?
#
loop_
_entity_poly.entity_id
_entity_poly.type
_entity_poly.pdbx_seq_one_letter_code
_entity_poly.pdbx_strand_id
1 'polypeptide(L)'
;KLQALKGYIRKKKELNNNGADRVFKYNIKMGGNLSYNFAAKQVDDKILSVFSKLAEEAQLVEKFAETYNGEVINTGEKRLVLHHLTRTQLGNDVIADGVNKREFYVTQQNNIASFAEKIHTGIITNANGEKFTTVVQIGIGGSDLGPRAMYMALENWAKANNTFKMEAKFISNVDPDDATAVLNSIDLSKSI
;
A
#
# COMPACT_ATOMS: atom_id res chain seq x y z
N LYS A 1 15.98 -16.99 21.75
CA LYS A 1 15.81 -17.62 20.42
C LYS A 1 16.25 -16.71 19.27
N LEU A 2 15.86 -15.44 19.24
CA LEU A 2 16.28 -14.48 18.21
C LEU A 2 17.82 -14.33 18.13
N GLN A 3 18.51 -14.40 19.26
CA GLN A 3 19.97 -14.32 19.33
C GLN A 3 20.63 -15.58 18.77
N ALA A 4 20.05 -16.77 19.03
CA ALA A 4 20.49 -18.04 18.45
C ALA A 4 20.29 -18.06 16.94
N LEU A 5 19.19 -17.52 16.43
CA LEU A 5 18.91 -17.37 15.01
C LEU A 5 19.92 -16.46 14.30
N LYS A 6 20.25 -15.30 14.90
CA LYS A 6 21.30 -14.39 14.39
C LYS A 6 22.67 -15.08 14.32
N GLY A 7 23.02 -15.85 15.33
CA GLY A 7 24.28 -16.62 15.35
C GLY A 7 24.33 -17.71 14.28
N TYR A 8 23.21 -18.38 14.03
CA TYR A 8 23.09 -19.40 13.01
C TYR A 8 23.18 -18.82 11.58
N ILE A 9 22.49 -17.73 11.30
CA ILE A 9 22.53 -17.05 9.98
C ILE A 9 23.94 -16.56 9.66
N ARG A 10 24.68 -16.03 10.65
CA ARG A 10 26.06 -15.54 10.45
C ARG A 10 27.06 -16.65 10.10
N LYS A 11 26.82 -17.87 10.55
CA LYS A 11 27.74 -19.00 10.33
C LYS A 11 27.59 -19.69 8.96
N LYS A 12 26.46 -19.46 8.25
CA LYS A 12 26.18 -20.16 6.98
C LYS A 12 26.44 -19.25 5.76
N LYS A 13 27.67 -19.28 5.24
CA LYS A 13 28.02 -18.77 3.91
C LYS A 13 27.62 -19.70 2.74
N GLU A 14 27.11 -20.91 3.03
CA GLU A 14 27.04 -22.01 2.03
C GLU A 14 25.61 -22.34 1.55
N LEU A 15 24.60 -21.51 1.83
CA LEU A 15 23.22 -21.78 1.41
C LEU A 15 22.97 -21.69 -0.10
N ASN A 16 23.96 -21.23 -0.87
CA ASN A 16 23.82 -21.04 -2.32
C ASN A 16 24.07 -22.32 -3.16
N ASN A 17 24.45 -23.44 -2.54
CA ASN A 17 24.88 -24.62 -3.29
C ASN A 17 23.78 -25.67 -3.57
N ASN A 18 22.54 -25.44 -3.16
CA ASN A 18 21.46 -26.44 -3.26
C ASN A 18 20.57 -26.31 -4.50
N GLY A 19 21.04 -25.71 -5.58
CA GLY A 19 20.51 -25.83 -6.92
C GLY A 19 18.98 -25.65 -7.11
N ALA A 20 18.45 -26.31 -8.13
CA ALA A 20 17.06 -26.23 -8.57
C ALA A 20 16.06 -26.73 -7.50
N ASP A 21 16.42 -27.75 -6.70
CA ASP A 21 15.55 -28.33 -5.68
C ASP A 21 15.10 -27.30 -4.64
N ARG A 22 15.96 -26.32 -4.34
CA ARG A 22 15.66 -25.25 -3.42
C ARG A 22 14.53 -24.35 -3.92
N VAL A 23 14.45 -24.11 -5.23
CA VAL A 23 13.40 -23.29 -5.85
C VAL A 23 12.03 -23.92 -5.68
N PHE A 24 11.95 -25.24 -5.81
CA PHE A 24 10.70 -25.96 -5.61
C PHE A 24 10.36 -26.10 -4.12
N LYS A 25 11.34 -26.35 -3.27
CA LYS A 25 11.14 -26.59 -1.84
C LYS A 25 10.68 -25.34 -1.08
N TYR A 26 11.29 -24.19 -1.36
CA TYR A 26 10.99 -22.94 -0.66
C TYR A 26 10.03 -22.06 -1.46
N ASN A 27 8.88 -22.64 -1.77
CA ASN A 27 7.80 -22.01 -2.51
C ASN A 27 6.47 -22.30 -1.80
N ILE A 28 5.72 -21.27 -1.47
CA ILE A 28 4.41 -21.35 -0.81
C ILE A 28 3.36 -20.80 -1.75
N LYS A 29 2.32 -21.58 -2.00
CA LYS A 29 1.12 -21.09 -2.72
C LYS A 29 0.37 -20.10 -1.83
N MET A 30 0.00 -18.98 -2.42
CA MET A 30 -0.78 -17.92 -1.80
C MET A 30 -2.15 -17.84 -2.47
N GLY A 31 -3.02 -16.95 -2.02
CA GLY A 31 -4.28 -16.68 -2.68
C GLY A 31 -4.13 -16.06 -4.07
N GLY A 32 -5.18 -16.16 -4.92
CA GLY A 32 -5.23 -15.49 -6.21
C GLY A 32 -4.19 -15.95 -7.25
N ASN A 33 -3.84 -17.22 -7.26
CA ASN A 33 -2.81 -17.82 -8.14
C ASN A 33 -1.39 -17.27 -7.91
N LEU A 34 -1.16 -16.56 -6.82
CA LEU A 34 0.17 -16.10 -6.44
C LEU A 34 0.95 -17.21 -5.73
N SER A 35 2.26 -17.17 -5.85
CA SER A 35 3.15 -17.97 -5.04
C SER A 35 4.29 -17.10 -4.50
N TYR A 36 4.69 -17.37 -3.27
CA TYR A 36 5.86 -16.73 -2.67
C TYR A 36 7.04 -17.69 -2.69
N ASN A 37 8.00 -17.39 -3.55
CA ASN A 37 9.26 -18.15 -3.62
C ASN A 37 10.34 -17.41 -2.83
N PHE A 38 10.87 -18.07 -1.81
CA PHE A 38 11.90 -17.51 -0.94
C PHE A 38 13.22 -18.29 -0.99
N ALA A 39 13.45 -19.06 -2.07
CA ALA A 39 14.65 -19.83 -2.27
C ALA A 39 15.94 -19.01 -2.22
N ALA A 40 15.87 -17.72 -2.65
CA ALA A 40 17.01 -16.80 -2.59
C ALA A 40 17.29 -16.24 -1.18
N LYS A 41 16.39 -16.46 -0.20
CA LYS A 41 16.61 -16.05 1.18
C LYS A 41 17.59 -16.99 1.88
N GLN A 42 18.37 -16.44 2.81
CA GLN A 42 19.31 -17.23 3.61
C GLN A 42 18.58 -18.00 4.73
N VAL A 43 17.70 -18.91 4.34
CA VAL A 43 16.92 -19.77 5.25
C VAL A 43 17.12 -21.24 4.91
N ASP A 44 16.98 -22.10 5.89
CA ASP A 44 16.90 -23.54 5.78
C ASP A 44 15.84 -24.09 6.74
N ASP A 45 15.62 -25.41 6.75
CA ASP A 45 14.59 -26.04 7.57
C ASP A 45 14.77 -25.78 9.07
N LYS A 46 16.02 -25.65 9.53
CA LYS A 46 16.29 -25.33 10.94
C LYS A 46 15.88 -23.91 11.28
N ILE A 47 16.17 -22.97 10.39
CA ILE A 47 15.75 -21.58 10.53
C ILE A 47 14.23 -21.48 10.48
N LEU A 48 13.57 -22.17 9.53
CA LEU A 48 12.12 -22.21 9.43
C LEU A 48 11.47 -22.82 10.67
N SER A 49 12.05 -23.90 11.23
CA SER A 49 11.57 -24.48 12.49
C SER A 49 11.67 -23.48 13.67
N VAL A 50 12.73 -22.67 13.71
CA VAL A 50 12.86 -21.61 14.73
C VAL A 50 11.85 -20.51 14.53
N PHE A 51 11.59 -20.11 13.26
CA PHE A 51 10.54 -19.12 12.96
C PHE A 51 9.16 -19.63 13.33
N SER A 52 8.84 -20.91 13.06
CA SER A 52 7.56 -21.50 13.46
C SER A 52 7.35 -21.39 14.97
N LYS A 53 8.33 -21.83 15.75
CA LYS A 53 8.28 -21.72 17.21
C LYS A 53 8.17 -20.28 17.72
N LEU A 54 8.86 -19.36 17.06
CA LEU A 54 8.76 -17.93 17.40
C LEU A 54 7.37 -17.40 17.11
N ALA A 55 6.77 -17.78 15.98
CA ALA A 55 5.42 -17.39 15.62
C ALA A 55 4.38 -17.91 16.62
N GLU A 56 4.51 -19.17 17.04
CA GLU A 56 3.67 -19.79 18.09
C GLU A 56 3.82 -19.06 19.43
N GLU A 57 5.04 -18.83 19.89
CA GLU A 57 5.32 -18.13 21.16
C GLU A 57 4.86 -16.67 21.15
N ALA A 58 4.94 -16.02 20.01
CA ALA A 58 4.48 -14.65 19.83
C ALA A 58 2.97 -14.54 19.58
N GLN A 59 2.28 -15.68 19.47
CA GLN A 59 0.86 -15.75 19.10
C GLN A 59 0.57 -14.93 17.83
N LEU A 60 1.41 -15.13 16.79
CA LEU A 60 1.41 -14.28 15.60
C LEU A 60 0.07 -14.31 14.85
N VAL A 61 -0.52 -15.51 14.71
CA VAL A 61 -1.78 -15.71 13.99
C VAL A 61 -2.95 -15.10 14.76
N GLU A 62 -2.98 -15.31 16.06
CA GLU A 62 -4.00 -14.78 16.97
C GLU A 62 -3.96 -13.26 16.97
N LYS A 63 -2.79 -12.65 17.13
CA LYS A 63 -2.63 -11.18 17.07
C LYS A 63 -2.95 -10.59 15.69
N PHE A 64 -2.69 -11.35 14.62
CA PHE A 64 -3.12 -10.93 13.30
C PHE A 64 -4.66 -10.95 13.18
N ALA A 65 -5.33 -11.97 13.75
CA ALA A 65 -6.79 -12.02 13.81
C ALA A 65 -7.39 -10.87 14.65
N GLU A 66 -6.74 -10.47 15.74
CA GLU A 66 -7.12 -9.30 16.55
C GLU A 66 -7.16 -8.02 15.71
N THR A 67 -6.24 -7.86 14.74
CA THR A 67 -6.26 -6.74 13.78
C THR A 67 -7.58 -6.70 12.99
N TYR A 68 -8.04 -7.85 12.53
CA TYR A 68 -9.30 -7.96 11.78
C TYR A 68 -10.53 -7.71 12.65
N ASN A 69 -10.45 -7.98 13.94
CA ASN A 69 -11.52 -7.77 14.90
C ASN A 69 -11.55 -6.32 15.43
N GLY A 70 -10.57 -5.51 15.07
CA GLY A 70 -10.51 -4.10 15.47
C GLY A 70 -10.00 -3.90 16.90
N GLU A 71 -9.13 -4.77 17.38
CA GLU A 71 -8.43 -4.56 18.64
C GLU A 71 -7.35 -3.48 18.50
N VAL A 72 -6.97 -2.87 19.63
CA VAL A 72 -5.90 -1.87 19.66
C VAL A 72 -4.54 -2.56 19.53
N ILE A 73 -4.09 -2.78 18.31
CA ILE A 73 -2.82 -3.44 18.02
C ILE A 73 -1.64 -2.47 18.09
N ASN A 74 -1.81 -1.24 17.65
CA ASN A 74 -0.79 -0.20 17.81
C ASN A 74 -0.88 0.39 19.23
N THR A 75 -0.26 -0.30 20.17
CA THR A 75 -0.30 0.08 21.60
C THR A 75 0.46 1.37 21.87
N GLY A 76 1.47 1.71 21.07
CA GLY A 76 2.25 2.93 21.21
C GLY A 76 1.42 4.19 20.95
N GLU A 77 0.58 4.17 19.93
CA GLU A 77 -0.32 5.28 19.57
C GLU A 77 -1.76 5.05 20.04
N LYS A 78 -2.04 3.92 20.67
CA LYS A 78 -3.38 3.49 21.09
C LYS A 78 -4.40 3.52 19.95
N ARG A 79 -4.02 2.97 18.78
CA ARG A 79 -4.83 2.98 17.57
C ARG A 79 -5.18 1.59 17.08
N LEU A 80 -6.35 1.51 16.45
CA LEU A 80 -6.74 0.39 15.61
C LEU A 80 -5.94 0.39 14.31
N VAL A 81 -5.78 -0.78 13.69
CA VAL A 81 -5.13 -0.93 12.38
C VAL A 81 -6.17 -1.54 11.43
N LEU A 82 -6.89 -0.70 10.71
CA LEU A 82 -8.10 -1.08 9.97
C LEU A 82 -7.96 -0.98 8.44
N HIS A 83 -6.75 -1.02 7.91
CA HIS A 83 -6.50 -0.91 6.46
C HIS A 83 -7.27 -1.95 5.62
N HIS A 84 -7.53 -3.13 6.18
CA HIS A 84 -8.31 -4.17 5.52
C HIS A 84 -9.77 -3.77 5.27
N LEU A 85 -10.37 -2.89 6.07
CA LEU A 85 -11.76 -2.42 5.88
C LEU A 85 -11.93 -1.54 4.64
N THR A 86 -10.85 -1.00 4.08
CA THR A 86 -10.88 -0.31 2.78
C THR A 86 -11.05 -1.27 1.61
N ARG A 87 -10.94 -2.58 1.86
CA ARG A 87 -11.15 -3.67 0.90
C ARG A 87 -12.50 -4.31 1.17
N THR A 88 -13.55 -3.74 0.75
CA THR A 88 -14.98 -3.95 1.03
C THR A 88 -15.45 -5.31 1.59
N GLN A 89 -14.70 -6.40 1.39
CA GLN A 89 -15.08 -7.76 1.75
C GLN A 89 -14.16 -8.42 2.79
N LEU A 90 -13.12 -7.74 3.26
CA LEU A 90 -12.20 -8.31 4.23
C LEU A 90 -12.57 -7.95 5.67
N GLY A 91 -12.50 -8.95 6.54
CA GLY A 91 -12.79 -8.80 7.97
C GLY A 91 -14.27 -8.62 8.30
N ASN A 92 -14.55 -8.46 9.57
CA ASN A 92 -15.88 -8.18 10.12
C ASN A 92 -16.10 -6.66 10.24
N ASP A 93 -17.33 -6.27 10.56
CA ASP A 93 -17.59 -4.89 10.96
C ASP A 93 -16.87 -4.57 12.28
N VAL A 94 -16.32 -3.39 12.36
CA VAL A 94 -15.64 -2.88 13.55
C VAL A 94 -16.37 -1.64 14.03
N ILE A 95 -16.92 -1.70 15.25
CA ILE A 95 -17.52 -0.55 15.91
C ILE A 95 -16.49 0.07 16.84
N ALA A 96 -16.10 1.31 16.57
CA ALA A 96 -15.21 2.07 17.42
C ALA A 96 -15.72 3.50 17.57
N ASP A 97 -15.71 4.02 18.79
CA ASP A 97 -16.24 5.34 19.14
C ASP A 97 -17.70 5.53 18.68
N GLY A 98 -18.51 4.48 18.74
CA GLY A 98 -19.91 4.51 18.29
C GLY A 98 -20.12 4.54 16.78
N VAL A 99 -19.05 4.37 15.98
CA VAL A 99 -19.11 4.43 14.52
C VAL A 99 -18.74 3.06 13.94
N ASN A 100 -19.55 2.56 12.99
CA ASN A 100 -19.18 1.43 12.16
C ASN A 100 -18.09 1.88 11.18
N LYS A 101 -16.86 1.43 11.40
CA LYS A 101 -15.70 1.86 10.61
C LYS A 101 -15.76 1.37 9.17
N ARG A 102 -16.37 0.21 8.90
CA ARG A 102 -16.57 -0.26 7.52
C ARG A 102 -17.50 0.66 6.75
N GLU A 103 -18.67 0.98 7.31
CA GLU A 103 -19.61 1.91 6.68
C GLU A 103 -19.00 3.29 6.48
N PHE A 104 -18.20 3.75 7.44
CA PHE A 104 -17.46 5.00 7.32
C PHE A 104 -16.52 4.96 6.10
N TYR A 105 -15.68 3.92 5.95
CA TYR A 105 -14.76 3.81 4.82
C TYR A 105 -15.48 3.69 3.47
N VAL A 106 -16.54 2.91 3.39
CA VAL A 106 -17.37 2.80 2.17
C VAL A 106 -17.96 4.17 1.80
N THR A 107 -18.48 4.90 2.78
CA THR A 107 -19.00 6.25 2.57
C THR A 107 -17.91 7.20 2.05
N GLN A 108 -16.71 7.16 2.66
CA GLN A 108 -15.58 7.98 2.19
C GLN A 108 -15.15 7.62 0.77
N GLN A 109 -15.10 6.34 0.42
CA GLN A 109 -14.78 5.90 -0.95
C GLN A 109 -15.81 6.42 -1.96
N ASN A 110 -17.09 6.37 -1.63
CA ASN A 110 -18.15 6.91 -2.48
C ASN A 110 -18.07 8.43 -2.62
N ASN A 111 -17.72 9.14 -1.54
CA ASN A 111 -17.52 10.60 -1.57
C ASN A 111 -16.34 10.97 -2.48
N ILE A 112 -15.22 10.24 -2.39
CA ILE A 112 -14.05 10.43 -3.25
C ILE A 112 -14.41 10.18 -4.71
N ALA A 113 -15.11 9.09 -5.02
CA ALA A 113 -15.54 8.77 -6.38
C ALA A 113 -16.47 9.85 -6.94
N SER A 114 -17.45 10.31 -6.15
CA SER A 114 -18.37 11.38 -6.54
C SER A 114 -17.65 12.70 -6.78
N PHE A 115 -16.68 13.06 -5.92
CA PHE A 115 -15.88 14.25 -6.09
C PHE A 115 -15.04 14.20 -7.38
N ALA A 116 -14.35 13.10 -7.61
CA ALA A 116 -13.55 12.90 -8.83
C ALA A 116 -14.42 13.00 -10.09
N GLU A 117 -15.61 12.40 -10.09
CA GLU A 117 -16.54 12.49 -11.22
C GLU A 117 -17.00 13.92 -11.48
N LYS A 118 -17.30 14.69 -10.44
CA LYS A 118 -17.67 16.12 -10.58
C LYS A 118 -16.55 16.97 -11.18
N ILE A 119 -15.29 16.70 -10.83
CA ILE A 119 -14.13 17.33 -11.45
C ILE A 119 -14.01 16.92 -12.93
N HIS A 120 -14.05 15.63 -13.22
CA HIS A 120 -13.89 15.10 -14.58
C HIS A 120 -14.98 15.56 -15.54
N THR A 121 -16.21 15.68 -15.08
CA THR A 121 -17.34 16.16 -15.88
C THR A 121 -17.39 17.67 -16.00
N GLY A 122 -16.70 18.40 -15.11
CA GLY A 122 -16.71 19.86 -15.07
C GLY A 122 -17.94 20.43 -14.34
N ILE A 123 -18.55 19.67 -13.47
CA ILE A 123 -19.53 20.18 -12.51
C ILE A 123 -18.84 21.08 -11.48
N ILE A 124 -17.64 20.70 -11.08
CA ILE A 124 -16.74 21.56 -10.29
C ILE A 124 -15.71 22.14 -11.25
N THR A 125 -15.61 23.45 -11.27
CA THR A 125 -14.74 24.23 -12.15
C THR A 125 -13.89 25.19 -11.33
N ASN A 126 -12.90 25.80 -11.98
CA ASN A 126 -12.16 26.92 -11.39
C ASN A 126 -13.03 28.19 -11.30
N ALA A 127 -12.46 29.29 -10.79
CA ALA A 127 -13.15 30.55 -10.61
C ALA A 127 -13.64 31.18 -11.93
N ASN A 128 -13.05 30.77 -13.07
CA ASN A 128 -13.42 31.25 -14.41
C ASN A 128 -14.47 30.36 -15.10
N GLY A 129 -14.97 29.31 -14.43
CA GLY A 129 -15.88 28.34 -15.03
C GLY A 129 -15.19 27.32 -15.95
N GLU A 130 -13.87 27.17 -15.89
CA GLU A 130 -13.11 26.27 -16.72
C GLU A 130 -12.84 24.93 -15.98
N LYS A 131 -12.74 23.86 -16.73
CA LYS A 131 -12.39 22.53 -16.17
C LYS A 131 -10.96 22.48 -15.67
N PHE A 132 -10.77 21.76 -14.60
CA PHE A 132 -9.43 21.35 -14.16
C PHE A 132 -8.86 20.30 -15.12
N THR A 133 -7.60 20.47 -15.48
CA THR A 133 -6.88 19.58 -16.41
C THR A 133 -5.67 18.92 -15.76
N THR A 134 -5.22 19.45 -14.63
CA THR A 134 -4.02 19.00 -13.93
C THR A 134 -4.32 18.74 -12.45
N VAL A 135 -3.80 17.65 -11.91
CA VAL A 135 -3.76 17.39 -10.47
C VAL A 135 -2.32 17.45 -9.98
N VAL A 136 -2.07 18.18 -8.90
CA VAL A 136 -0.75 18.28 -8.27
C VAL A 136 -0.76 17.47 -6.98
N GLN A 137 -0.12 16.32 -7.01
CA GLN A 137 0.03 15.47 -5.84
C GLN A 137 1.26 15.91 -5.04
N ILE A 138 1.01 16.41 -3.83
CA ILE A 138 2.08 16.80 -2.90
C ILE A 138 2.18 15.73 -1.82
N GLY A 139 3.34 15.10 -1.69
CA GLY A 139 3.54 14.07 -0.68
C GLY A 139 4.91 13.45 -0.74
N ILE A 140 5.38 12.92 0.39
CA ILE A 140 6.69 12.29 0.55
C ILE A 140 6.49 10.82 0.91
N GLY A 141 7.34 9.94 0.37
CA GLY A 141 7.33 8.51 0.65
C GLY A 141 6.01 7.84 0.24
N GLY A 142 5.27 7.29 1.19
CA GLY A 142 4.01 6.59 0.91
C GLY A 142 2.91 7.47 0.32
N SER A 143 2.94 8.77 0.57
CA SER A 143 2.01 9.72 -0.01
C SER A 143 2.34 10.12 -1.46
N ASP A 144 3.53 9.80 -1.94
CA ASP A 144 3.95 10.00 -3.34
C ASP A 144 4.00 8.69 -4.12
N LEU A 145 4.72 7.69 -3.62
CA LEU A 145 5.08 6.50 -4.39
C LEU A 145 3.88 5.69 -4.86
N GLY A 146 2.86 5.53 -4.02
CA GLY A 146 1.64 4.81 -4.39
C GLY A 146 0.85 5.49 -5.50
N PRO A 147 0.39 6.74 -5.32
CA PRO A 147 -0.33 7.50 -6.34
C PRO A 147 0.47 7.65 -7.65
N ARG A 148 1.76 7.97 -7.57
CA ARG A 148 2.65 8.09 -8.73
C ARG A 148 2.77 6.77 -9.49
N ALA A 149 3.01 5.66 -8.81
CA ALA A 149 3.12 4.34 -9.43
C ALA A 149 1.84 3.95 -10.18
N MET A 150 0.68 4.19 -9.58
CA MET A 150 -0.61 3.92 -10.21
C MET A 150 -0.85 4.80 -11.44
N TYR A 151 -0.56 6.09 -11.34
CA TYR A 151 -0.68 7.01 -12.47
C TYR A 151 0.24 6.58 -13.63
N MET A 152 1.52 6.39 -13.38
CA MET A 152 2.50 6.00 -14.42
C MET A 152 2.17 4.65 -15.05
N ALA A 153 1.65 3.68 -14.28
CA ALA A 153 1.26 2.38 -14.79
C ALA A 153 0.05 2.46 -15.74
N LEU A 154 -0.87 3.39 -15.51
CA LEU A 154 -2.14 3.45 -16.22
C LEU A 154 -2.23 4.58 -17.26
N GLU A 155 -1.35 5.58 -17.21
CA GLU A 155 -1.40 6.78 -18.06
C GLU A 155 -1.43 6.42 -19.56
N ASN A 156 -0.48 5.63 -20.03
CA ASN A 156 -0.40 5.25 -21.44
C ASN A 156 -1.59 4.39 -21.88
N TRP A 157 -2.04 3.50 -21.00
CA TRP A 157 -3.24 2.70 -21.27
C TRP A 157 -4.49 3.59 -21.36
N ALA A 158 -4.66 4.55 -20.46
CA ALA A 158 -5.78 5.47 -20.46
C ALA A 158 -5.78 6.35 -21.72
N LYS A 159 -4.62 6.85 -22.15
CA LYS A 159 -4.47 7.61 -23.39
C LYS A 159 -4.83 6.78 -24.62
N ALA A 160 -4.34 5.54 -24.70
CA ALA A 160 -4.62 4.63 -25.82
C ALA A 160 -6.11 4.24 -25.92
N ASN A 161 -6.81 4.21 -24.78
CA ASN A 161 -8.24 3.86 -24.72
C ASN A 161 -9.19 5.10 -24.67
N ASN A 162 -8.70 6.32 -24.86
CA ASN A 162 -9.45 7.56 -24.78
C ASN A 162 -10.19 7.75 -23.43
N THR A 163 -9.63 7.24 -22.33
CA THR A 163 -10.17 7.37 -20.98
C THR A 163 -9.34 8.31 -20.09
N PHE A 164 -8.28 8.87 -20.63
CA PHE A 164 -7.42 9.83 -19.93
C PHE A 164 -8.21 11.11 -19.57
N LYS A 165 -8.14 11.51 -18.30
CA LYS A 165 -8.93 12.64 -17.78
C LYS A 165 -8.08 13.86 -17.42
N MET A 166 -7.00 13.64 -16.68
CA MET A 166 -6.18 14.72 -16.13
C MET A 166 -4.71 14.34 -16.14
N GLU A 167 -3.85 15.33 -16.33
CA GLU A 167 -2.42 15.19 -16.12
C GLU A 167 -2.11 15.22 -14.62
N ALA A 168 -1.20 14.37 -14.17
CA ALA A 168 -0.70 14.43 -12.80
C ALA A 168 0.74 14.94 -12.75
N LYS A 169 1.00 15.86 -11.83
CA LYS A 169 2.33 16.33 -11.44
C LYS A 169 2.59 15.97 -9.98
N PHE A 170 3.84 15.76 -9.65
CA PHE A 170 4.21 15.23 -8.34
C PHE A 170 5.30 16.10 -7.72
N ILE A 171 5.03 16.63 -6.53
CA ILE A 171 6.01 17.28 -5.66
C ILE A 171 6.28 16.32 -4.52
N SER A 172 7.42 15.66 -4.57
CA SER A 172 7.76 14.55 -3.66
C SER A 172 8.86 14.88 -2.65
N ASN A 173 9.31 16.13 -2.65
CA ASN A 173 10.42 16.58 -1.84
C ASN A 173 10.08 17.93 -1.19
N VAL A 174 10.80 18.26 -0.11
CA VAL A 174 10.77 19.57 0.53
C VAL A 174 11.70 20.59 -0.17
N ASP A 175 12.37 20.18 -1.24
CA ASP A 175 13.24 21.03 -2.03
C ASP A 175 12.42 22.09 -2.78
N PRO A 176 12.64 23.37 -2.53
CA PRO A 176 11.89 24.45 -3.19
C PRO A 176 12.15 24.51 -4.71
N ASP A 177 13.30 24.04 -5.18
CA ASP A 177 13.60 24.02 -6.61
C ASP A 177 12.74 22.97 -7.35
N ASP A 178 12.55 21.79 -6.75
CA ASP A 178 11.64 20.76 -7.28
C ASP A 178 10.20 21.28 -7.35
N ALA A 179 9.71 21.86 -6.26
CA ALA A 179 8.37 22.46 -6.22
C ALA A 179 8.21 23.58 -7.24
N THR A 180 9.17 24.48 -7.35
CA THR A 180 9.17 25.60 -8.29
C THR A 180 9.17 25.10 -9.74
N ALA A 181 9.97 24.10 -10.06
CA ALA A 181 10.00 23.50 -11.40
C ALA A 181 8.65 22.91 -11.80
N VAL A 182 7.98 22.21 -10.89
CA VAL A 182 6.65 21.66 -11.13
C VAL A 182 5.63 22.79 -11.35
N LEU A 183 5.57 23.76 -10.43
CA LEU A 183 4.59 24.85 -10.48
C LEU A 183 4.75 25.73 -11.72
N ASN A 184 5.98 25.96 -12.16
CA ASN A 184 6.26 26.73 -13.40
C ASN A 184 5.92 25.94 -14.68
N SER A 185 5.73 24.63 -14.60
CA SER A 185 5.44 23.77 -15.75
C SER A 185 3.94 23.61 -16.07
N ILE A 186 3.06 24.20 -15.27
CA ILE A 186 1.61 23.99 -15.33
C ILE A 186 0.84 25.32 -15.32
N ASP A 187 -0.41 25.27 -15.76
CA ASP A 187 -1.38 26.34 -15.55
C ASP A 187 -2.03 26.17 -14.18
N LEU A 188 -1.61 26.99 -13.22
CA LEU A 188 -2.13 26.94 -11.85
C LEU A 188 -3.63 27.21 -11.78
N SER A 189 -4.20 27.99 -12.70
CA SER A 189 -5.64 28.27 -12.71
C SER A 189 -6.47 27.03 -13.05
N LYS A 190 -5.90 26.06 -13.75
CA LYS A 190 -6.52 24.79 -14.16
C LYS A 190 -6.00 23.58 -13.37
N SER A 191 -5.33 23.83 -12.26
CA SER A 191 -4.75 22.80 -11.39
C SER A 191 -5.52 22.67 -10.08
N ILE A 192 -5.53 21.45 -9.53
CA ILE A 192 -6.16 21.11 -8.26
C ILE A 192 -5.19 20.28 -7.41
#